data_c10544a9d3197ee358f3a972a1568633
#
_entry.id   c10544a9d3197ee358f3a972a1568633
#
_cell.length_a   1.000
_cell.length_b   1.000
_cell.length_c   1.000
_cell.angle_alpha   90.00
_cell.angle_beta   90.00
_cell.angle_gamma   90.00
#
_symmetry.space_group_name_H-M   'P 1'
#
loop_
_entity.id
_entity.type
_entity.pdbx_description
1 polymer ?
#
loop_
_entity_poly.entity_id
_entity_poly.type
_entity_poly.pdbx_seq_one_letter_code
_entity_poly.pdbx_strand_id
1 'polypeptide(L)'
;MTTGVIYARVSSIGDRQSTERQVKDLSEYAKYKGIEVCKVFEEHISGAKKNDERPVLCEAMEFCKEKRISILLVSELSRLGRNAFEVLASVKELIDCGINLYIQKEQLTLLDDEGHPSLFAPIMIATLSTCAQLERDNISFRL
;
A
#
# COMPACT_ATOMS: atom_id res chain seq x y z
N MET A 1 -7.71 1.28 20.52
CA MET A 1 -7.26 2.34 19.60
C MET A 1 -6.71 1.74 18.31
N THR A 2 -7.08 2.31 17.19
CA THR A 2 -6.61 1.83 15.90
C THR A 2 -5.18 2.30 15.65
N THR A 3 -4.29 1.39 15.35
CA THR A 3 -2.89 1.71 15.08
C THR A 3 -2.65 1.70 13.57
N GLY A 4 -1.80 2.59 13.10
CA GLY A 4 -1.52 2.72 11.68
C GLY A 4 -0.05 2.91 11.39
N VAL A 5 0.33 2.55 10.18
CA VAL A 5 1.68 2.78 9.65
C VAL A 5 1.51 3.47 8.30
N ILE A 6 2.35 4.46 8.05
CA ILE A 6 2.36 5.17 6.77
C ILE A 6 3.55 4.68 5.96
N TYR A 7 3.31 4.33 4.70
CA TYR A 7 4.37 4.02 3.77
C TYR A 7 4.28 4.96 2.58
N ALA A 8 5.34 5.71 2.34
CA ALA A 8 5.43 6.68 1.26
C ALA A 8 6.61 6.32 0.36
N ARG A 9 6.42 6.42 -0.94
CA ARG A 9 7.46 6.07 -1.91
C ARG A 9 7.40 6.99 -3.12
N VAL A 10 8.59 7.36 -3.59
CA VAL A 10 8.75 8.02 -4.88
C VAL A 10 9.81 7.28 -5.68
N SER A 11 9.68 7.34 -6.99
CA SER A 11 10.51 6.56 -7.90
C SER A 11 11.65 7.37 -8.52
N SER A 12 11.70 8.66 -8.29
CA SER A 12 12.75 9.47 -8.89
C SER A 12 13.21 10.56 -7.93
N ILE A 13 14.42 11.05 -8.17
CA ILE A 13 15.02 12.09 -7.35
C ILE A 13 14.20 13.39 -7.40
N GLY A 14 13.60 13.67 -8.54
CA GLY A 14 12.81 14.89 -8.70
C GLY A 14 11.53 14.94 -7.91
N ASP A 15 11.12 13.80 -7.36
CA ASP A 15 9.84 13.68 -6.68
C ASP A 15 9.93 13.71 -5.16
N ARG A 16 11.05 14.16 -4.61
CA ARG A 16 11.21 14.11 -3.15
C ARG A 16 10.15 14.90 -2.39
N GLN A 17 9.57 15.92 -3.01
CA GLN A 17 8.45 16.64 -2.40
C GLN A 17 7.26 15.70 -2.15
N SER A 18 7.16 14.67 -2.97
CA SER A 18 6.03 13.76 -2.92
C SER A 18 5.98 12.91 -1.67
N THR A 19 7.14 12.51 -1.11
CA THR A 19 7.11 11.74 0.13
C THR A 19 6.63 12.59 1.29
N GLU A 20 7.11 13.82 1.39
CA GLU A 20 6.65 14.72 2.43
C GLU A 20 5.16 14.98 2.32
N ARG A 21 4.67 15.18 1.10
CA ARG A 21 3.27 15.42 0.87
C ARG A 21 2.43 14.19 1.18
N GLN A 22 2.90 13.01 0.75
CA GLN A 22 2.21 11.76 1.06
C GLN A 22 2.08 11.59 2.57
N VAL A 23 3.17 11.77 3.30
CA VAL A 23 3.17 11.63 4.74
C VAL A 23 2.24 12.64 5.40
N LYS A 24 2.29 13.89 4.95
CA LYS A 24 1.43 14.94 5.50
C LYS A 24 -0.05 14.62 5.29
N ASP A 25 -0.41 14.28 4.06
CA ASP A 25 -1.81 14.01 3.74
C ASP A 25 -2.32 12.78 4.47
N LEU A 26 -1.51 11.73 4.55
CA LEU A 26 -1.91 10.51 5.24
C LEU A 26 -1.95 10.72 6.76
N SER A 27 -1.07 11.55 7.30
CA SER A 27 -1.10 11.89 8.71
C SER A 27 -2.37 12.66 9.07
N GLU A 28 -2.79 13.56 8.21
CA GLU A 28 -4.02 14.32 8.41
C GLU A 28 -5.25 13.39 8.37
N TYR A 29 -5.27 12.46 7.43
CA TYR A 29 -6.33 11.46 7.37
C TYR A 29 -6.36 10.62 8.65
N ALA A 30 -5.20 10.16 9.10
CA ALA A 30 -5.11 9.34 10.30
C ALA A 30 -5.63 10.10 11.51
N LYS A 31 -5.26 11.37 11.63
CA LYS A 31 -5.73 12.21 12.73
C LYS A 31 -7.24 12.37 12.69
N TYR A 32 -7.79 12.60 11.51
CA TYR A 32 -9.23 12.74 11.33
C TYR A 32 -9.97 11.46 11.75
N LYS A 33 -9.41 10.30 11.44
CA LYS A 33 -10.03 9.02 11.73
C LYS A 33 -9.71 8.47 13.12
N GLY A 34 -8.89 9.15 13.89
CA GLY A 34 -8.50 8.66 15.20
C GLY A 34 -7.53 7.50 15.15
N ILE A 35 -6.72 7.43 14.11
CA ILE A 35 -5.70 6.39 13.96
C ILE A 35 -4.39 6.89 14.54
N GLU A 36 -3.80 6.07 15.42
CA GLU A 36 -2.48 6.40 15.98
C GLU A 36 -1.40 5.91 15.02
N VAL A 37 -0.66 6.83 14.41
CA VAL A 37 0.44 6.48 13.51
C VAL A 37 1.64 6.07 14.35
N CYS A 38 1.97 4.78 14.31
CA CYS A 38 3.07 4.23 15.09
C CYS A 38 4.42 4.44 14.43
N LYS A 39 4.45 4.44 13.11
CA LYS A 39 5.70 4.61 12.37
C LYS A 39 5.41 5.08 10.96
N VAL A 40 6.37 5.82 10.40
CA VAL A 40 6.35 6.30 9.02
C VAL A 40 7.56 5.72 8.30
N PHE A 41 7.33 5.09 7.15
CA PHE A 41 8.40 4.58 6.31
C PHE A 41 8.42 5.38 5.01
N GLU A 42 9.59 5.84 4.63
CA GLU A 42 9.76 6.59 3.38
C GLU A 42 10.84 5.93 2.54
N GLU A 43 10.57 5.79 1.26
CA GLU A 43 11.48 5.12 0.34
C GLU A 43 11.63 5.93 -0.96
N HIS A 44 12.89 6.10 -1.37
CA HIS A 44 13.24 6.76 -2.62
C HIS A 44 13.98 5.76 -3.48
N ILE A 45 13.31 5.17 -4.46
CA ILE A 45 13.93 4.15 -5.31
C ILE A 45 13.55 4.33 -6.76
N SER A 46 14.37 3.74 -7.62
CA SER A 46 14.04 3.61 -9.03
C SER A 46 12.93 2.58 -9.21
N GLY A 47 12.00 2.85 -10.14
CA GLY A 47 10.95 1.89 -10.47
C GLY A 47 11.47 0.59 -11.08
N ALA A 48 12.75 0.53 -11.43
CA ALA A 48 13.35 -0.68 -12.00
C ALA A 48 13.64 -1.77 -10.96
N LYS A 49 13.64 -1.43 -9.68
CA LYS A 49 13.92 -2.42 -8.64
C LYS A 49 12.72 -3.28 -8.33
N LYS A 50 12.98 -4.56 -8.04
CA LYS A 50 11.93 -5.49 -7.62
C LYS A 50 11.55 -5.24 -6.17
N ASN A 51 10.36 -5.74 -5.75
CA ASN A 51 9.90 -5.55 -4.38
C ASN A 51 10.86 -6.17 -3.36
N ASP A 52 11.45 -7.31 -3.66
CA ASP A 52 12.43 -7.93 -2.76
C ASP A 52 13.70 -7.09 -2.65
N GLU A 53 13.90 -6.13 -3.55
CA GLU A 53 14.99 -5.19 -3.51
C GLU A 53 14.56 -3.85 -2.92
N ARG A 54 13.36 -3.79 -2.35
CA ARG A 54 12.82 -2.59 -1.69
C ARG A 54 12.78 -2.84 -0.19
N PRO A 55 13.91 -2.71 0.50
CA PRO A 55 13.97 -3.07 1.92
C PRO A 55 13.01 -2.28 2.79
N VAL A 56 12.74 -1.03 2.43
CA VAL A 56 11.83 -0.21 3.25
C VAL A 56 10.42 -0.74 3.20
N LEU A 57 9.93 -1.15 2.02
CA LEU A 57 8.60 -1.76 1.92
C LEU A 57 8.54 -3.06 2.73
N CYS A 58 9.57 -3.90 2.61
CA CYS A 58 9.63 -5.13 3.36
C CYS A 58 9.65 -4.88 4.86
N GLU A 59 10.39 -3.88 5.30
CA GLU A 59 10.43 -3.49 6.71
C GLU A 59 9.06 -3.02 7.18
N ALA A 60 8.36 -2.23 6.37
CA ALA A 60 7.03 -1.74 6.72
C ALA A 60 6.05 -2.90 6.89
N MET A 61 6.07 -3.85 5.95
CA MET A 61 5.21 -5.03 6.01
C MET A 61 5.50 -5.88 7.24
N GLU A 62 6.78 -6.11 7.52
CA GLU A 62 7.18 -6.87 8.71
C GLU A 62 6.79 -6.16 9.99
N PHE A 63 7.00 -4.85 10.05
CA PHE A 63 6.60 -4.06 11.21
C PHE A 63 5.10 -4.20 11.47
N CYS A 64 4.29 -4.10 10.41
CA CYS A 64 2.85 -4.24 10.54
C CYS A 64 2.45 -5.60 11.11
N LYS A 65 3.12 -6.67 10.65
CA LYS A 65 2.83 -8.02 11.13
C LYS A 65 3.27 -8.22 12.57
N GLU A 66 4.49 -7.80 12.90
CA GLU A 66 5.03 -7.99 14.26
C GLU A 66 4.28 -7.19 15.30
N LYS A 67 3.93 -5.97 14.99
CA LYS A 67 3.27 -5.08 15.93
C LYS A 67 1.75 -5.15 15.87
N ARG A 68 1.23 -6.04 15.03
CA ARG A 68 -0.23 -6.21 14.85
C ARG A 68 -0.91 -4.88 14.56
N ILE A 69 -0.36 -4.17 13.59
CA ILE A 69 -0.88 -2.88 13.17
C ILE A 69 -2.25 -3.08 12.51
N SER A 70 -3.17 -2.18 12.79
CA SER A 70 -4.54 -2.29 12.26
C SER A 70 -4.62 -1.92 10.79
N ILE A 71 -3.88 -0.90 10.35
CA ILE A 71 -4.03 -0.39 9.00
C ILE A 71 -2.71 0.18 8.47
N LEU A 72 -2.44 -0.11 7.20
CA LEU A 72 -1.34 0.49 6.45
C LEU A 72 -1.94 1.58 5.55
N LEU A 73 -1.32 2.75 5.54
CA LEU A 73 -1.81 3.90 4.78
C LEU A 73 -0.84 4.22 3.67
N VAL A 74 -1.35 4.28 2.44
CA VAL A 74 -0.55 4.62 1.26
C VAL A 74 -1.29 5.67 0.41
N SER A 75 -0.53 6.42 -0.38
CA SER A 75 -1.12 7.45 -1.23
C SER A 75 -1.86 6.85 -2.42
N GLU A 76 -1.31 5.82 -2.99
CA GLU A 76 -1.95 5.11 -4.10
C GLU A 76 -1.43 3.68 -4.18
N LEU A 77 -2.22 2.84 -4.83
CA LEU A 77 -1.98 1.40 -4.87
C LEU A 77 -0.62 1.04 -5.49
N SER A 78 -0.20 1.82 -6.48
CA SER A 78 1.06 1.59 -7.18
C SER A 78 2.30 1.68 -6.28
N ARG A 79 2.16 2.21 -5.07
CA ARG A 79 3.29 2.27 -4.13
C ARG A 79 3.64 0.90 -3.55
N LEU A 80 2.74 -0.09 -3.69
CA LEU A 80 2.94 -1.42 -3.09
C LEU A 80 3.62 -2.41 -4.03
N GLY A 81 4.02 -1.99 -5.20
CA GLY A 81 4.72 -2.86 -6.11
C GLY A 81 5.04 -2.15 -7.40
N ARG A 82 5.91 -2.76 -8.19
CA ARG A 82 6.37 -2.23 -9.46
C ARG A 82 5.41 -2.57 -10.60
N ASN A 83 4.66 -3.63 -10.42
CA ASN A 83 3.71 -4.11 -11.42
C ASN A 83 2.50 -4.70 -10.70
N ALA A 84 1.49 -5.09 -11.47
CA ALA A 84 0.24 -5.59 -10.89
C ALA A 84 0.44 -6.86 -10.08
N PHE A 85 1.34 -7.73 -10.52
CA PHE A 85 1.62 -8.98 -9.80
C PHE A 85 2.16 -8.70 -8.40
N GLU A 86 3.14 -7.79 -8.29
CA GLU A 86 3.73 -7.44 -7.00
C GLU A 86 2.74 -6.73 -6.08
N VAL A 87 1.94 -5.82 -6.65
CA VAL A 87 0.91 -5.13 -5.88
C VAL A 87 -0.12 -6.12 -5.34
N LEU A 88 -0.55 -7.05 -6.19
CA LEU A 88 -1.51 -8.08 -5.78
C LEU A 88 -0.96 -8.94 -4.65
N ALA A 89 0.31 -9.33 -4.74
CA ALA A 89 0.95 -10.13 -3.69
C ALA A 89 0.96 -9.37 -2.35
N SER A 90 1.29 -8.08 -2.38
CA SER A 90 1.30 -7.26 -1.17
C SER A 90 -0.10 -7.14 -0.57
N VAL A 91 -1.10 -6.91 -1.40
CA VAL A 91 -2.49 -6.77 -0.96
C VAL A 91 -2.99 -8.06 -0.32
N LYS A 92 -2.73 -9.20 -0.96
CA LYS A 92 -3.14 -10.49 -0.42
C LYS A 92 -2.48 -10.77 0.92
N GLU A 93 -1.21 -10.44 1.05
CA GLU A 93 -0.49 -10.62 2.30
C GLU A 93 -1.12 -9.82 3.43
N LEU A 94 -1.49 -8.57 3.16
CA LEU A 94 -2.15 -7.73 4.15
C LEU A 94 -3.48 -8.32 4.57
N ILE A 95 -4.29 -8.74 3.62
CA ILE A 95 -5.60 -9.34 3.91
C ILE A 95 -5.44 -10.60 4.74
N ASP A 96 -4.50 -11.46 4.37
CA ASP A 96 -4.26 -12.73 5.07
C ASP A 96 -3.82 -12.50 6.51
N CYS A 97 -3.12 -11.40 6.76
CA CYS A 97 -2.68 -11.05 8.10
C CYS A 97 -3.69 -10.20 8.87
N GLY A 98 -4.84 -9.90 8.27
CA GLY A 98 -5.87 -9.11 8.92
C GLY A 98 -5.52 -7.63 9.05
N ILE A 99 -4.61 -7.15 8.22
CA ILE A 99 -4.20 -5.75 8.22
C ILE A 99 -4.96 -5.00 7.14
N ASN A 100 -5.66 -3.94 7.52
CA ASN A 100 -6.39 -3.12 6.57
C ASN A 100 -5.43 -2.27 5.74
N LEU A 101 -5.89 -1.80 4.60
CA LEU A 101 -5.13 -0.91 3.73
C LEU A 101 -6.01 0.27 3.36
N TYR A 102 -5.50 1.48 3.56
CA TYR A 102 -6.15 2.70 3.10
C TYR A 102 -5.41 3.24 1.89
N ILE A 103 -6.13 3.51 0.82
CA ILE A 103 -5.58 4.06 -0.42
C ILE A 103 -6.17 5.46 -0.59
N GLN A 104 -5.32 6.47 -0.41
CA GLN A 104 -5.77 7.86 -0.37
C GLN A 104 -6.35 8.33 -1.71
N LYS A 105 -5.74 7.95 -2.81
CA LYS A 105 -6.16 8.42 -4.12
C LYS A 105 -7.65 8.14 -4.38
N GLU A 106 -8.11 6.95 -4.02
CA GLU A 106 -9.50 6.55 -4.17
C GLU A 106 -10.30 6.75 -2.88
N GLN A 107 -9.64 7.06 -1.79
CA GLN A 107 -10.27 7.19 -0.46
C GLN A 107 -11.01 5.93 -0.05
N LEU A 108 -10.38 4.78 -0.28
CA LEU A 108 -10.99 3.48 -0.05
C LEU A 108 -10.14 2.62 0.88
N THR A 109 -10.82 1.74 1.62
CA THR A 109 -10.15 0.74 2.45
C THR A 109 -10.51 -0.65 1.98
N LEU A 110 -9.60 -1.63 2.25
CA LEU A 110 -9.86 -3.03 1.89
C LEU A 110 -10.85 -3.69 2.82
N LEU A 111 -10.81 -3.34 4.10
CA LEU A 111 -11.68 -3.93 5.11
C LEU A 111 -12.63 -2.86 5.63
N ASP A 112 -13.82 -3.29 6.04
CA ASP A 112 -14.76 -2.38 6.68
C ASP A 112 -14.42 -2.25 8.18
N ASP A 113 -15.23 -1.51 8.92
CA ASP A 113 -14.99 -1.27 10.34
C ASP A 113 -15.06 -2.54 11.19
N GLU A 114 -15.68 -3.59 10.66
CA GLU A 114 -15.80 -4.86 11.36
C GLU A 114 -14.74 -5.87 10.96
N GLY A 115 -13.81 -5.47 10.09
CA GLY A 115 -12.75 -6.35 9.63
C GLY A 115 -13.11 -7.27 8.48
N HIS A 116 -14.27 -7.09 7.89
CA HIS A 116 -14.70 -7.87 6.73
C HIS A 116 -14.27 -7.18 5.45
N PRO A 117 -14.05 -7.93 4.34
CA PRO A 117 -13.70 -7.29 3.07
C PRO A 117 -14.75 -6.26 2.66
N SER A 118 -14.29 -5.08 2.27
CA SER A 118 -15.18 -4.05 1.74
C SER A 118 -15.67 -4.44 0.35
N LEU A 119 -16.68 -3.73 -0.16
CA LEU A 119 -17.16 -3.99 -1.53
C LEU A 119 -16.08 -3.73 -2.57
N PHE A 120 -15.14 -2.86 -2.25
CA PHE A 120 -14.04 -2.52 -3.16
C PHE A 120 -13.02 -3.66 -3.29
N ALA A 121 -12.78 -4.41 -2.21
CA ALA A 121 -11.70 -5.41 -2.18
C ALA A 121 -11.83 -6.48 -3.28
N PRO A 122 -12.99 -7.12 -3.50
CA PRO A 122 -13.08 -8.12 -4.57
C PRO A 122 -12.85 -7.53 -5.95
N ILE A 123 -13.33 -6.31 -6.19
CA ILE A 123 -13.16 -5.63 -7.47
C ILE A 123 -11.68 -5.36 -7.71
N MET A 124 -10.99 -4.86 -6.72
CA MET A 124 -9.57 -4.57 -6.83
C MET A 124 -8.74 -5.84 -7.07
N ILE A 125 -9.03 -6.89 -6.31
CA ILE A 125 -8.30 -8.16 -6.47
C ILE A 125 -8.54 -8.73 -7.86
N ALA A 126 -9.77 -8.70 -8.36
CA ALA A 126 -10.08 -9.19 -9.70
C ALA A 126 -9.33 -8.38 -10.77
N THR A 127 -9.32 -7.06 -10.62
CA THR A 127 -8.62 -6.19 -11.57
C THR A 127 -7.11 -6.46 -11.56
N LEU A 128 -6.51 -6.53 -10.38
CA LEU A 128 -5.08 -6.80 -10.27
C LEU A 128 -4.73 -8.18 -10.80
N SER A 129 -5.59 -9.18 -10.56
CA SER A 129 -5.37 -10.54 -11.06
C SER A 129 -5.36 -10.57 -12.59
N THR A 130 -6.30 -9.84 -13.20
CA THR A 130 -6.36 -9.74 -14.65
C THR A 130 -5.13 -9.03 -15.20
N CYS A 131 -4.72 -7.92 -14.59
CA CYS A 131 -3.52 -7.21 -15.02
C CYS A 131 -2.27 -8.08 -14.89
N ALA A 132 -2.17 -8.83 -13.79
CA ALA A 132 -1.04 -9.73 -13.58
C ALA A 132 -0.99 -10.83 -14.65
N GLN A 133 -2.15 -11.35 -15.03
CA GLN A 133 -2.23 -12.37 -16.09
C GLN A 133 -1.75 -11.81 -17.41
N LEU A 134 -2.18 -10.58 -17.75
CA LEU A 134 -1.75 -9.94 -19.00
C LEU A 134 -0.23 -9.71 -19.00
N GLU A 135 0.34 -9.35 -17.86
CA GLU A 135 1.78 -9.18 -17.74
C GLU A 135 2.52 -10.51 -17.99
N ARG A 136 2.00 -11.60 -17.43
CA ARG A 136 2.60 -12.93 -17.63
C ARG A 136 2.51 -13.40 -19.09
N ASP A 137 1.47 -12.98 -19.79
CA ASP A 137 1.28 -13.34 -21.18
C ASP A 137 2.05 -12.40 -22.12
N ASN A 138 2.92 -11.56 -21.55
CA ASN A 138 3.74 -10.61 -22.32
C ASN A 138 2.91 -9.58 -23.10
N ILE A 139 1.70 -9.29 -22.61
CA ILE A 139 0.87 -8.25 -23.19
C ILE A 139 1.16 -6.96 -22.46
N SER A 140 1.54 -5.92 -23.19
CA SER A 140 1.83 -4.63 -22.60
C SER A 140 0.57 -4.05 -21.94
N PHE A 141 0.67 -3.70 -20.68
CA PHE A 141 -0.45 -3.17 -19.92
C PHE A 141 0.05 -2.16 -18.91
N ARG A 142 -0.66 -1.04 -18.78
CA ARG A 142 -0.33 0.00 -17.80
C ARG A 142 -1.51 0.22 -16.88
N LEU A 143 -1.21 0.22 -15.59
CA LEU A 143 -2.20 0.52 -14.57
C LEU A 143 -2.45 2.01 -14.44
#